data_92d7b8f2d9506681ee9113bca7a10db5
#
_entry.id   92d7b8f2d9506681ee9113bca7a10db5
#
_cell.length_a   1.000
_cell.length_b   1.000
_cell.length_c   1.000
_cell.angle_alpha   90.00
_cell.angle_beta   90.00
_cell.angle_gamma   90.00
#
_symmetry.space_group_name_H-M   'P 1'
#
loop_
_entity.id
_entity.type
_entity.pdbx_description
1 polymer ?
#
loop_
_entity_poly.entity_id
_entity_poly.type
_entity_poly.pdbx_seq_one_letter_code
_entity_poly.pdbx_strand_id
1 'polypeptide(L)'
;MQSANESTSKLRKPRTVCDYVSPPEVIGAATAFFGGSIDLDPASSDLANTVVGANRYFTFLENGIFQDWKAKSVYLYPPRDFLEHTDQPRDTRLFVKQTRFKKSAQRVWLELAMRKYSKQEYDEAIIFLTSTEVALITTQRLGIDLPICVLKERPRLIQEENGLPKLPSVKCHGLVS
;
A
#
# COMPACT_ATOMS: atom_id res chain seq x y z
N MET A 1 32.20 7.20 44.93
CA MET A 1 31.51 6.07 44.33
C MET A 1 30.38 6.62 43.48
N GLN A 2 30.63 6.80 42.19
CA GLN A 2 29.63 7.25 41.24
C GLN A 2 29.22 6.02 40.41
N SER A 3 27.96 5.61 40.52
CA SER A 3 27.40 4.52 39.75
C SER A 3 27.04 5.05 38.35
N ALA A 4 27.73 4.57 37.35
CA ALA A 4 27.42 4.80 35.96
C ALA A 4 26.11 4.10 35.61
N ASN A 5 25.13 4.88 35.23
CA ASN A 5 23.83 4.40 34.71
C ASN A 5 24.00 4.07 33.21
N GLU A 6 24.31 2.83 32.89
CA GLU A 6 24.31 2.34 31.51
C GLU A 6 22.89 2.29 30.98
N SER A 7 22.52 3.33 30.25
CA SER A 7 21.32 3.36 29.42
C SER A 7 21.56 2.45 28.24
N THR A 8 21.16 1.17 28.34
CA THR A 8 21.11 0.24 27.20
C THR A 8 20.06 0.73 26.21
N SER A 9 20.50 1.44 25.19
CA SER A 9 19.69 1.73 24.02
C SER A 9 19.31 0.38 23.39
N LYS A 10 18.06 -0.05 23.59
CA LYS A 10 17.50 -1.19 22.85
C LYS A 10 17.62 -0.86 21.37
N LEU A 11 18.60 -1.45 20.69
CA LEU A 11 18.68 -1.46 19.24
C LEU A 11 17.33 -1.94 18.71
N ARG A 12 16.56 -1.04 18.11
CA ARG A 12 15.35 -1.41 17.38
C ARG A 12 15.79 -2.40 16.29
N LYS A 13 15.25 -3.62 16.34
CA LYS A 13 15.40 -4.57 15.23
C LYS A 13 15.04 -3.82 13.93
N PRO A 14 15.84 -3.97 12.86
CA PRO A 14 15.48 -3.40 11.57
C PRO A 14 14.07 -3.89 11.25
N ARG A 15 13.20 -2.97 10.89
CA ARG A 15 11.81 -3.25 10.53
C ARG A 15 11.86 -4.17 9.31
N THR A 16 11.45 -5.40 9.48
CA THR A 16 11.26 -6.29 8.33
C THR A 16 10.12 -5.67 7.54
N VAL A 17 10.42 -5.14 6.36
CA VAL A 17 9.40 -4.70 5.42
C VAL A 17 8.67 -5.97 5.02
N CYS A 18 7.53 -6.24 5.63
CA CYS A 18 6.67 -7.33 5.24
C CYS A 18 5.83 -6.84 4.08
N ASP A 19 6.35 -7.00 2.88
CA ASP A 19 5.58 -6.75 1.69
C ASP A 19 4.62 -7.92 1.46
N TYR A 20 3.39 -7.59 1.16
CA TYR A 20 2.38 -8.55 0.77
C TYR A 20 2.21 -8.48 -0.74
N VAL A 21 2.30 -9.63 -1.37
CA VAL A 21 2.03 -9.74 -2.80
C VAL A 21 0.53 -9.86 -3.02
N SER A 22 0.04 -9.16 -4.02
CA SER A 22 -1.37 -9.21 -4.40
C SER A 22 -1.76 -10.60 -4.89
N PRO A 23 -2.98 -11.08 -4.57
CA PRO A 23 -3.46 -12.36 -5.06
C PRO A 23 -3.52 -12.39 -6.59
N PRO A 24 -3.08 -13.47 -7.24
CA PRO A 24 -3.07 -13.57 -8.71
C PRO A 24 -4.45 -13.34 -9.35
N GLU A 25 -5.53 -13.75 -8.68
CA GLU A 25 -6.89 -13.53 -9.15
C GLU A 25 -7.28 -12.06 -9.17
N VAL A 26 -6.80 -11.25 -8.23
CA VAL A 26 -7.02 -9.80 -8.22
C VAL A 26 -6.23 -9.14 -9.35
N ILE A 27 -4.98 -9.58 -9.55
CA ILE A 27 -4.13 -9.09 -10.64
C ILE A 27 -4.72 -9.48 -12.00
N GLY A 28 -5.18 -10.73 -12.16
CA GLY A 28 -5.83 -11.16 -13.40
C GLY A 28 -7.04 -10.32 -13.75
N ALA A 29 -7.88 -10.00 -12.76
CA ALA A 29 -9.04 -9.12 -12.95
C ALA A 29 -8.62 -7.68 -13.31
N ALA A 30 -7.60 -7.13 -12.65
CA ALA A 30 -7.06 -5.80 -12.94
C ALA A 30 -6.48 -5.73 -14.36
N THR A 31 -5.66 -6.72 -14.73
CA THR A 31 -5.07 -6.80 -16.07
C THR A 31 -6.14 -6.90 -17.16
N ALA A 32 -7.18 -7.71 -16.93
CA ALA A 32 -8.30 -7.81 -17.87
C ALA A 32 -9.07 -6.48 -18.00
N PHE A 33 -9.28 -5.79 -16.89
CA PHE A 33 -9.94 -4.47 -16.89
C PHE A 33 -9.14 -3.44 -17.69
N PHE A 34 -7.82 -3.42 -17.55
CA PHE A 34 -6.93 -2.51 -18.28
C PHE A 34 -6.64 -2.91 -19.74
N GLY A 35 -7.29 -3.95 -20.25
CA GLY A 35 -7.12 -4.38 -21.64
C GLY A 35 -5.84 -5.18 -21.89
N GLY A 36 -5.26 -5.81 -20.87
CA GLY A 36 -4.19 -6.80 -20.99
C GLY A 36 -2.84 -6.42 -20.38
N SER A 37 -2.64 -5.18 -19.92
CA SER A 37 -1.39 -4.75 -19.29
C SER A 37 -1.62 -3.74 -18.17
N ILE A 38 -0.68 -3.71 -17.22
CA ILE A 38 -0.60 -2.71 -16.15
C ILE A 38 0.63 -1.84 -16.46
N ASP A 39 0.43 -0.52 -16.59
CA ASP A 39 1.55 0.36 -16.91
C ASP A 39 2.40 0.69 -15.70
N LEU A 40 1.78 0.91 -14.53
CA LEU A 40 2.49 1.31 -13.34
C LEU A 40 1.94 0.64 -12.08
N ASP A 41 2.85 0.13 -11.23
CA ASP A 41 2.62 -0.18 -9.82
C ASP A 41 3.49 0.72 -8.93
N PRO A 42 2.94 1.77 -8.31
CA PRO A 42 3.75 2.74 -7.57
C PRO A 42 4.15 2.29 -6.17
N ALA A 43 3.73 1.12 -5.70
CA ALA A 43 3.99 0.61 -4.36
C ALA A 43 4.35 -0.88 -4.37
N SER A 44 5.40 -1.23 -5.08
CA SER A 44 5.78 -2.60 -5.40
C SER A 44 7.13 -3.02 -4.79
N SER A 45 7.51 -4.24 -5.09
CA SER A 45 8.85 -4.80 -4.90
C SER A 45 9.21 -5.65 -6.13
N ASP A 46 10.48 -6.03 -6.26
CA ASP A 46 10.91 -6.91 -7.35
C ASP A 46 10.11 -8.22 -7.35
N LEU A 47 9.88 -8.79 -6.14
CA LEU A 47 9.08 -10.00 -5.99
C LEU A 47 7.60 -9.73 -6.32
N ALA A 48 7.01 -8.65 -5.81
CA ALA A 48 5.61 -8.34 -6.08
C ALA A 48 5.38 -8.15 -7.58
N ASN A 49 6.31 -7.50 -8.28
CA ASN A 49 6.18 -7.29 -9.71
C ASN A 49 6.32 -8.56 -10.55
N THR A 50 6.90 -9.65 -10.03
CA THR A 50 6.83 -10.96 -10.72
C THR A 50 5.40 -11.48 -10.87
N VAL A 51 4.49 -11.03 -10.00
CA VAL A 51 3.07 -11.39 -10.02
C VAL A 51 2.23 -10.30 -10.70
N VAL A 52 2.50 -9.02 -10.38
CA VAL A 52 1.75 -7.88 -10.93
C VAL A 52 2.05 -7.70 -12.42
N GLY A 53 3.32 -7.87 -12.83
CA GLY A 53 3.74 -7.72 -14.22
C GLY A 53 3.55 -6.31 -14.77
N ALA A 54 3.65 -5.28 -13.92
CA ALA A 54 3.58 -3.91 -14.36
C ALA A 54 4.81 -3.54 -15.22
N ASN A 55 4.59 -2.77 -16.29
CA ASN A 55 5.65 -2.30 -17.16
C ASN A 55 6.68 -1.43 -16.44
N ARG A 56 6.21 -0.66 -15.46
CA ARG A 56 7.01 0.16 -14.55
C ARG A 56 6.50 0.00 -13.12
N TYR A 57 7.41 -0.05 -12.17
CA TYR A 57 7.04 -0.12 -10.75
C TYR A 57 8.06 0.64 -9.92
N PHE A 58 7.68 1.00 -8.70
CA PHE A 58 8.57 1.63 -7.73
C PHE A 58 8.69 0.77 -6.49
N THR A 59 9.93 0.53 -6.11
CA THR A 59 10.28 -0.20 -4.90
C THR A 59 10.24 0.72 -3.66
N PHE A 60 10.37 0.14 -2.48
CA PHE A 60 10.50 0.91 -1.24
C PHE A 60 11.67 1.92 -1.29
N LEU A 61 12.78 1.56 -1.93
CA LEU A 61 13.96 2.45 -2.03
C LEU A 61 13.71 3.65 -2.93
N GLU A 62 12.95 3.47 -4.00
CA GLU A 62 12.60 4.55 -4.93
C GLU A 62 11.49 5.43 -4.39
N ASN A 63 10.68 4.89 -3.48
CA ASN A 63 9.55 5.56 -2.83
C ASN A 63 8.56 6.22 -3.80
N GLY A 64 7.63 5.43 -4.31
CA GLY A 64 6.65 5.87 -5.31
C GLY A 64 5.76 7.05 -4.89
N ILE A 65 5.74 7.43 -3.59
CA ILE A 65 5.04 8.63 -3.12
C ILE A 65 5.60 9.89 -3.80
N PHE A 66 6.90 9.92 -4.07
CA PHE A 66 7.60 11.07 -4.63
C PHE A 66 7.80 11.00 -6.14
N GLN A 67 7.45 9.89 -6.75
CA GLN A 67 7.68 9.65 -8.16
C GLN A 67 6.56 10.23 -9.05
N ASP A 68 6.90 10.38 -10.32
CA ASP A 68 5.94 10.72 -11.36
C ASP A 68 5.15 9.47 -11.78
N TRP A 69 3.81 9.58 -11.77
CA TRP A 69 2.92 8.45 -12.09
C TRP A 69 2.41 8.45 -13.53
N LYS A 70 3.00 9.25 -14.43
CA LYS A 70 2.57 9.27 -15.83
C LYS A 70 2.43 7.88 -16.41
N ALA A 71 1.19 7.45 -16.56
CA ALA A 71 0.80 6.11 -17.01
C ALA A 71 -0.61 6.15 -17.58
N LYS A 72 -0.98 5.18 -18.40
CA LYS A 72 -2.37 4.99 -18.79
C LYS A 72 -3.12 4.29 -17.66
N SER A 73 -2.59 3.16 -17.18
CA SER A 73 -3.20 2.32 -16.16
C SER A 73 -2.30 2.16 -14.93
N VAL A 74 -2.89 2.33 -13.75
CA VAL A 74 -2.19 2.19 -12.46
C VAL A 74 -2.84 1.08 -11.64
N TYR A 75 -2.04 0.12 -11.21
CA TYR A 75 -2.42 -0.82 -10.16
C TYR A 75 -1.74 -0.43 -8.86
N LEU A 76 -2.48 -0.27 -7.77
CA LEU A 76 -1.93 0.13 -6.49
C LEU A 76 -2.41 -0.79 -5.37
N TYR A 77 -1.51 -1.49 -4.74
CA TYR A 77 -1.73 -2.17 -3.47
C TYR A 77 -0.90 -1.46 -2.37
N PRO A 78 -1.50 -0.54 -1.62
CA PRO A 78 -0.76 0.24 -0.63
C PRO A 78 -0.19 -0.62 0.49
N PRO A 79 1.00 -0.29 1.03
CA PRO A 79 1.52 -0.91 2.24
C PRO A 79 0.50 -0.86 3.38
N ARG A 80 0.48 -1.89 4.23
CA ARG A 80 -0.49 -1.99 5.34
C ARG A 80 -0.07 -1.24 6.59
N ASP A 81 1.23 -0.99 6.72
CA ASP A 81 1.83 -0.34 7.89
C ASP A 81 1.54 1.17 7.93
N PHE A 82 1.72 1.75 9.10
CA PHE A 82 1.67 3.19 9.25
C PHE A 82 2.95 3.82 8.69
N LEU A 83 2.80 4.90 7.93
CA LEU A 83 3.94 5.69 7.52
C LEU A 83 4.58 6.34 8.75
N GLU A 84 5.89 6.17 8.89
CA GLU A 84 6.65 6.92 9.90
C GLU A 84 6.78 8.38 9.48
N HIS A 85 7.04 9.26 10.44
CA HIS A 85 7.16 10.72 10.20
C HIS A 85 8.28 11.06 9.21
N THR A 86 9.28 10.17 9.09
CA THR A 86 10.44 10.30 8.19
C THR A 86 10.10 9.96 6.74
N ASP A 87 9.02 9.20 6.50
CA ASP A 87 8.63 8.73 5.18
C ASP A 87 7.67 9.72 4.49
N GLN A 88 7.41 10.87 5.12
CA GLN A 88 6.50 11.87 4.58
C GLN A 88 7.26 12.90 3.76
N PRO A 89 6.70 13.31 2.59
CA PRO A 89 7.26 14.40 1.80
C PRO A 89 7.38 15.66 2.65
N ARG A 90 8.51 16.38 2.56
CA ARG A 90 8.70 17.65 3.27
C ARG A 90 7.71 18.75 2.84
N ASP A 91 7.10 18.62 1.68
CA ASP A 91 6.03 19.50 1.21
C ASP A 91 4.63 18.99 1.58
N THR A 92 4.47 18.67 2.84
CA THR A 92 3.28 18.05 3.40
C THR A 92 2.21 19.00 3.85
N ARG A 93 2.17 20.24 3.35
CA ARG A 93 1.01 21.10 3.58
C ARG A 93 -0.32 20.43 3.22
N LEU A 94 -0.25 19.33 2.49
CA LEU A 94 -1.40 18.55 2.05
C LEU A 94 -1.71 17.33 2.94
N PHE A 95 -0.74 16.77 3.69
CA PHE A 95 -0.93 15.50 4.39
C PHE A 95 -1.06 15.61 5.91
N VAL A 96 -0.56 16.66 6.52
CA VAL A 96 -0.51 16.70 7.99
C VAL A 96 -0.72 18.11 8.54
N LYS A 97 -1.96 18.49 8.82
CA LYS A 97 -2.17 19.10 10.13
C LYS A 97 -1.76 18.00 11.12
N GLN A 98 -0.78 18.29 11.97
CA GLN A 98 -0.33 17.39 13.03
C GLN A 98 -1.54 16.85 13.80
N THR A 99 -2.08 15.74 13.35
CA THR A 99 -3.08 15.03 14.11
C THR A 99 -2.34 14.03 14.98
N ARG A 100 -2.69 13.98 16.23
CA ARG A 100 -2.23 13.07 17.27
C ARG A 100 -2.29 11.57 16.89
N PHE A 101 -2.81 11.27 15.71
CA PHE A 101 -3.07 9.93 15.21
C PHE A 101 -2.20 9.65 13.98
N LYS A 102 -1.46 8.57 14.00
CA LYS A 102 -0.74 8.05 12.84
C LYS A 102 -1.76 7.73 11.75
N LYS A 103 -1.62 8.31 10.57
CA LYS A 103 -2.45 7.95 9.42
C LYS A 103 -2.04 6.56 8.94
N SER A 104 -3.01 5.70 8.59
CA SER A 104 -2.70 4.45 7.92
C SER A 104 -2.05 4.73 6.56
N ALA A 105 -1.08 3.91 6.17
CA ALA A 105 -0.44 4.03 4.87
C ALA A 105 -1.47 3.93 3.74
N GLN A 106 -2.42 3.00 3.83
CA GLN A 106 -3.48 2.85 2.83
C GLN A 106 -4.25 4.14 2.58
N ARG A 107 -4.54 4.90 3.63
CA ARG A 107 -5.22 6.18 3.48
C ARG A 107 -4.35 7.22 2.77
N VAL A 108 -3.09 7.34 3.15
CA VAL A 108 -2.16 8.30 2.52
C VAL A 108 -2.00 7.99 1.03
N TRP A 109 -1.83 6.73 0.69
CA TRP A 109 -1.71 6.29 -0.69
C TRP A 109 -2.99 6.51 -1.50
N LEU A 110 -4.17 6.27 -0.91
CA LEU A 110 -5.44 6.56 -1.57
C LEU A 110 -5.62 8.07 -1.81
N GLU A 111 -5.36 8.91 -0.80
CA GLU A 111 -5.39 10.37 -0.93
C GLU A 111 -4.39 10.85 -2.01
N LEU A 112 -3.22 10.23 -2.10
CA LEU A 112 -2.22 10.52 -3.13
C LEU A 112 -2.70 10.12 -4.52
N ALA A 113 -3.22 8.91 -4.67
CA ALA A 113 -3.73 8.42 -5.95
C ALA A 113 -4.81 9.38 -6.49
N MET A 114 -5.78 9.77 -5.67
CA MET A 114 -6.81 10.73 -6.08
C MET A 114 -6.23 12.07 -6.53
N ARG A 115 -5.19 12.55 -5.88
CA ARG A 115 -4.52 13.77 -6.28
C ARG A 115 -3.74 13.63 -7.59
N LYS A 116 -3.06 12.50 -7.77
CA LYS A 116 -2.37 12.20 -9.02
C LYS A 116 -3.36 12.13 -10.19
N TYR A 117 -4.53 11.52 -9.95
CA TYR A 117 -5.63 11.50 -10.91
C TYR A 117 -6.14 12.90 -11.25
N SER A 118 -6.40 13.73 -10.26
CA SER A 118 -6.87 15.12 -10.50
C SER A 118 -5.86 15.98 -11.27
N LYS A 119 -4.59 15.61 -11.25
CA LYS A 119 -3.52 16.23 -12.05
C LYS A 119 -3.34 15.57 -13.42
N GLN A 120 -4.18 14.60 -13.77
CA GLN A 120 -4.09 13.86 -15.02
C GLN A 120 -2.73 13.14 -15.20
N GLU A 121 -2.16 12.66 -14.10
CA GLU A 121 -0.93 11.85 -14.18
C GLU A 121 -1.21 10.44 -14.67
N TYR A 122 -2.45 9.96 -14.58
CA TYR A 122 -2.88 8.69 -15.17
C TYR A 122 -4.37 8.74 -15.58
N ASP A 123 -4.78 7.82 -16.45
CA ASP A 123 -6.14 7.79 -16.98
C ASP A 123 -7.08 6.95 -16.11
N GLU A 124 -6.62 5.79 -15.66
CA GLU A 124 -7.41 4.84 -14.89
C GLU A 124 -6.58 4.13 -13.81
N ALA A 125 -7.22 3.73 -12.73
CA ALA A 125 -6.55 2.97 -11.67
C ALA A 125 -7.44 1.92 -11.01
N ILE A 126 -6.83 0.82 -10.58
CA ILE A 126 -7.40 -0.11 -9.62
C ILE A 126 -6.60 -0.04 -8.33
N ILE A 127 -7.27 0.28 -7.23
CA ILE A 127 -6.65 0.39 -5.91
C ILE A 127 -7.17 -0.73 -5.03
N PHE A 128 -6.31 -1.68 -4.71
CA PHE A 128 -6.65 -2.81 -3.85
C PHE A 128 -6.44 -2.45 -2.38
N LEU A 129 -7.53 -2.27 -1.64
CA LEU A 129 -7.51 -1.93 -0.22
C LEU A 129 -7.95 -3.12 0.63
N THR A 130 -7.27 -3.34 1.75
CA THR A 130 -7.63 -4.37 2.72
C THR A 130 -8.55 -3.86 3.84
N SER A 131 -8.81 -2.56 3.87
CA SER A 131 -9.71 -1.90 4.82
C SER A 131 -10.80 -1.14 4.11
N THR A 132 -12.02 -1.66 4.16
CA THR A 132 -13.22 -0.99 3.63
C THR A 132 -13.48 0.33 4.35
N GLU A 133 -13.20 0.40 5.66
CA GLU A 133 -13.33 1.62 6.44
C GLU A 133 -12.45 2.75 5.89
N VAL A 134 -11.19 2.43 5.56
CA VAL A 134 -10.27 3.42 4.96
C VAL A 134 -10.83 3.94 3.63
N ALA A 135 -11.36 3.06 2.79
CA ALA A 135 -11.97 3.46 1.52
C ALA A 135 -13.14 4.44 1.75
N LEU A 136 -14.11 4.04 2.57
CA LEU A 136 -15.32 4.84 2.82
C LEU A 136 -15.03 6.18 3.48
N ILE A 137 -14.23 6.20 4.56
CA ILE A 137 -13.90 7.45 5.26
C ILE A 137 -13.11 8.40 4.36
N THR A 138 -12.19 7.86 3.54
CA THR A 138 -11.37 8.70 2.68
C THR A 138 -12.21 9.33 1.55
N THR A 139 -13.07 8.55 0.89
CA THR A 139 -13.95 9.06 -0.16
C THR A 139 -14.94 10.11 0.37
N GLN A 140 -15.56 9.85 1.52
CA GLN A 140 -16.45 10.82 2.18
C GLN A 140 -15.74 12.14 2.50
N ARG A 141 -14.51 12.06 3.03
CA ARG A 141 -13.74 13.26 3.37
C ARG A 141 -13.27 14.06 2.16
N LEU A 142 -13.00 13.40 1.07
CA LEU A 142 -12.60 14.04 -0.20
C LEU A 142 -13.82 14.54 -1.00
N GLY A 143 -15.03 14.11 -0.63
CA GLY A 143 -16.25 14.44 -1.35
C GLY A 143 -16.27 13.87 -2.76
N ILE A 144 -15.71 12.67 -2.94
CA ILE A 144 -15.61 12.01 -4.25
C ILE A 144 -16.37 10.69 -4.25
N ASP A 145 -17.01 10.40 -5.37
CA ASP A 145 -17.64 9.12 -5.62
C ASP A 145 -16.69 8.21 -6.37
N LEU A 146 -16.34 7.09 -5.76
CA LEU A 146 -15.53 6.05 -6.39
C LEU A 146 -16.34 4.76 -6.52
N PRO A 147 -16.28 4.06 -7.65
CA PRO A 147 -16.81 2.73 -7.74
C PRO A 147 -16.04 1.79 -6.80
N ILE A 148 -16.74 1.10 -5.91
CA ILE A 148 -16.15 0.17 -4.97
C ILE A 148 -16.65 -1.24 -5.29
N CYS A 149 -15.71 -2.15 -5.57
CA CYS A 149 -15.99 -3.56 -5.70
C CYS A 149 -15.60 -4.26 -4.39
N VAL A 150 -16.56 -4.92 -3.76
CA VAL A 150 -16.31 -5.74 -2.57
C VAL A 150 -16.18 -7.19 -3.01
N LEU A 151 -15.04 -7.80 -2.72
CA LEU A 151 -14.81 -9.20 -3.05
C LEU A 151 -15.72 -10.10 -2.20
N LYS A 152 -16.29 -11.13 -2.84
CA LYS A 152 -17.17 -12.10 -2.18
C LYS A 152 -16.45 -12.82 -1.03
N GLU A 153 -15.17 -13.12 -1.23
CA GLU A 153 -14.34 -13.84 -0.28
C GLU A 153 -13.09 -13.02 0.04
N ARG A 154 -12.57 -13.20 1.25
CA ARG A 154 -11.31 -12.54 1.63
C ARG A 154 -10.17 -13.18 0.87
N PRO A 155 -9.46 -12.43 0.02
CA PRO A 155 -8.35 -12.98 -0.75
C PRO A 155 -7.20 -13.40 0.16
N ARG A 156 -6.49 -14.44 -0.23
CA ARG A 156 -5.28 -14.91 0.47
C ARG A 156 -4.10 -14.08 0.00
N LEU A 157 -3.64 -13.19 0.86
CA LEU A 157 -2.43 -12.42 0.58
C LEU A 157 -1.20 -13.32 0.75
N ILE A 158 -0.26 -13.20 -0.16
CA ILE A 158 1.03 -13.88 -0.08
C ILE A 158 1.98 -12.93 0.66
N GLN A 159 2.56 -13.40 1.77
CA GLN A 159 3.54 -12.64 2.51
C GLN A 159 4.92 -12.91 1.95
N GLU A 160 5.69 -11.86 1.74
CA GLU A 160 7.11 -11.97 1.45
C GLU A 160 7.90 -12.14 2.75
N GLU A 161 8.67 -13.21 2.85
CA GLU A 161 9.61 -13.43 3.95
C GLU A 161 10.97 -13.79 3.36
N ASN A 162 11.96 -12.91 3.55
CA ASN A 162 13.33 -13.09 3.02
C ASN A 162 13.41 -13.27 1.48
N GLY A 163 12.60 -12.53 0.74
CA GLY A 163 12.57 -12.61 -0.72
C GLY A 163 11.84 -13.84 -1.29
N LEU A 164 11.17 -14.61 -0.44
CA LEU A 164 10.38 -15.79 -0.84
C LEU A 164 8.90 -15.62 -0.47
N PRO A 165 7.97 -16.02 -1.33
CA PRO A 165 6.55 -15.97 -1.03
C PRO A 165 6.21 -16.99 0.07
N LYS A 166 5.64 -16.51 1.18
CA LYS A 166 5.12 -17.34 2.26
C LYS A 166 3.61 -17.25 2.32
N LEU A 167 2.94 -18.35 2.12
CA LEU A 167 1.50 -18.43 2.34
C LEU A 167 1.19 -18.14 3.82
N PRO A 168 0.23 -17.24 4.12
CA PRO A 168 -0.15 -16.98 5.49
C PRO A 168 -0.65 -18.27 6.14
N SER A 169 -0.10 -18.61 7.31
CA SER A 169 -0.64 -19.71 8.12
C SER A 169 -2.09 -19.36 8.46
N VAL A 170 -3.02 -20.17 7.97
CA VAL A 170 -4.43 -20.05 8.31
C VAL A 170 -4.57 -20.47 9.77
N LYS A 171 -4.55 -19.53 10.70
CA LYS A 171 -5.13 -19.76 12.02
C LYS A 171 -6.63 -19.77 11.82
N CYS A 172 -7.19 -20.93 11.61
CA CYS A 172 -8.61 -21.17 11.73
C CYS A 172 -8.98 -20.91 13.20
N HIS A 173 -9.43 -19.71 13.51
CA HIS A 173 -10.26 -19.55 14.70
C HIS A 173 -11.59 -20.19 14.34
N GLY A 174 -11.77 -21.43 14.80
CA GLY A 174 -13.03 -22.12 14.71
C GLY A 174 -14.12 -21.25 15.33
N LEU A 175 -15.10 -20.87 14.53
CA LEU A 175 -16.39 -20.47 15.03
C LEU A 175 -16.98 -21.74 15.64
N VAL A 176 -16.96 -21.79 16.97
CA VAL A 176 -17.78 -22.74 17.71
C VAL A 176 -19.18 -22.17 17.66
N SER A 177 -20.08 -22.86 16.98
CA SER A 177 -21.52 -22.66 16.98
C SER A 177 -22.11 -22.86 18.36
#